data_ce291f34fd38e418d861698672ff3ab5
#
_entry.id   ce291f34fd38e418d861698672ff3ab5
#
_cell.length_a   1.000
_cell.length_b   1.000
_cell.length_c   1.000
_cell.angle_alpha   90.00
_cell.angle_beta   90.00
_cell.angle_gamma   90.00
#
_symmetry.space_group_name_H-M   'P 1'
#
loop_
_entity.id
_entity.type
_entity.pdbx_description
1 polymer ?
#
loop_
_entity_poly.entity_id
_entity_poly.type
_entity_poly.pdbx_seq_one_letter_code
_entity_poly.pdbx_strand_id
1 'polypeptide(L)'
;MLRGKNAQDQGLTVSQPDSPGSSVFDLPIQAGSPPFATSNDVLRDQPSTQTAGPSKHDFPPEEVSFLIISGGTGGNALCSAFQNACYVLPVSDDGGSSSEIIRVLGGPSVGDIRSRLIRLIPPAPPSSPLHAIKRLLAYRLPAHASETAARDEWRDIVEGRSILWKGIPIDRKETIRGALIVSVANCASERSRISCPFSNIGNYFLAAAQGFFRSLPSAIFLFSSITNSQRTVISLFSQIENPEADILPVIVTNHTVTIAAELVRVPSNTTVVELRPEILQEDGQRLVGQCEISHPMVPTTLSVSAPGEPDSPVDGIGEFISPRQNVMFESLSKGTHEPLPSPISRLYYINGYGMEIHPSPNAEFIANLALKDLLVYSCGSLWTSIMPCLALKGVAAGIARSPSLKAKVLLLNTENDRETDGYTAADYIRAISRTLNTSHSSYAYGLGGASTLYPVSAFITDLVYLKGTQVQVDVKQITSLGVRCREIEGGPRFDADSVALAMRRIWADVT
;
A
#
# COMPACT_ATOMS: atom_id res chain seq x y z
N MET A 1 -79.30 -26.43 -15.39
CA MET A 1 -79.98 -25.79 -16.54
C MET A 1 -79.09 -24.77 -17.14
N LEU A 2 -78.89 -24.90 -18.45
CA LEU A 2 -78.44 -23.95 -19.47
C LEU A 2 -76.98 -23.45 -19.41
N ARG A 3 -76.15 -24.02 -20.29
CA ARG A 3 -75.68 -23.54 -21.60
C ARG A 3 -74.79 -22.27 -21.47
N GLY A 4 -73.53 -22.23 -21.74
CA GLY A 4 -72.84 -22.67 -22.96
C GLY A 4 -72.62 -21.49 -23.87
N LYS A 5 -71.37 -21.08 -24.06
CA LYS A 5 -70.86 -20.66 -25.38
C LYS A 5 -69.33 -20.37 -25.32
N ASN A 6 -68.63 -20.98 -26.24
CA ASN A 6 -67.33 -20.76 -26.67
C ASN A 6 -67.10 -19.31 -27.14
N ALA A 7 -65.92 -18.73 -26.87
CA ALA A 7 -65.31 -17.71 -27.71
C ALA A 7 -63.79 -17.79 -27.55
N GLN A 8 -63.21 -18.33 -28.55
CA GLN A 8 -62.00 -17.95 -29.31
C GLN A 8 -60.82 -17.24 -28.59
N ASP A 9 -59.80 -18.02 -28.56
CA ASP A 9 -58.40 -17.72 -28.53
C ASP A 9 -58.03 -16.52 -29.46
N GLN A 10 -57.53 -15.41 -28.90
CA GLN A 10 -56.77 -14.39 -29.62
C GLN A 10 -55.50 -14.11 -28.83
N GLY A 11 -54.41 -14.65 -29.33
CA GLY A 11 -53.05 -14.38 -28.85
C GLY A 11 -52.71 -12.88 -28.89
N LEU A 12 -52.50 -12.33 -27.72
CA LEU A 12 -51.81 -11.04 -27.57
C LEU A 12 -50.31 -11.29 -27.52
N THR A 13 -49.68 -11.08 -28.66
CA THR A 13 -48.24 -10.89 -28.73
C THR A 13 -47.90 -9.61 -28.00
N VAL A 14 -47.29 -9.72 -26.84
CA VAL A 14 -46.62 -8.60 -26.14
C VAL A 14 -45.30 -8.35 -26.87
N SER A 15 -45.28 -7.29 -27.66
CA SER A 15 -44.04 -6.71 -28.19
C SER A 15 -43.22 -6.17 -27.03
N GLN A 16 -42.00 -6.70 -26.83
CA GLN A 16 -40.99 -6.08 -26.01
C GLN A 16 -40.66 -4.70 -26.60
N PRO A 17 -40.48 -3.65 -25.75
CA PRO A 17 -39.94 -2.40 -26.21
C PRO A 17 -38.46 -2.57 -26.52
N ASP A 18 -38.09 -2.17 -27.73
CA ASP A 18 -36.73 -2.08 -28.21
C ASP A 18 -35.87 -1.28 -27.24
N SER A 19 -34.77 -1.87 -26.78
CA SER A 19 -33.67 -1.15 -26.17
C SER A 19 -33.17 -0.10 -27.15
N PRO A 20 -32.98 1.16 -26.72
CA PRO A 20 -32.26 2.10 -27.55
C PRO A 20 -30.79 1.67 -27.60
N GLY A 21 -30.46 0.97 -28.64
CA GLY A 21 -29.08 0.73 -29.02
C GLY A 21 -28.45 2.01 -29.47
N SER A 22 -27.36 2.24 -28.93
CA SER A 22 -26.30 2.79 -29.48
C SER A 22 -25.57 3.88 -29.20
N SER A 23 -24.52 3.66 -29.12
CA SER A 23 -23.22 4.23 -29.48
C SER A 23 -23.33 5.59 -30.20
N VAL A 24 -23.21 6.62 -29.41
CA VAL A 24 -22.93 7.98 -29.87
C VAL A 24 -21.40 8.18 -30.07
N PHE A 25 -20.62 7.11 -30.22
CA PHE A 25 -19.18 7.18 -30.42
C PHE A 25 -18.71 6.36 -31.64
N ASP A 26 -19.35 6.57 -32.79
CA ASP A 26 -18.74 6.22 -34.04
C ASP A 26 -17.81 7.35 -34.50
N LEU A 27 -16.53 7.19 -34.25
CA LEU A 27 -15.50 8.03 -34.89
C LEU A 27 -15.38 7.67 -36.36
N PRO A 28 -15.33 8.65 -37.28
CA PRO A 28 -15.20 8.38 -38.71
C PRO A 28 -13.85 7.71 -39.01
N ILE A 29 -13.90 6.53 -39.59
CA ILE A 29 -12.76 5.82 -40.13
C ILE A 29 -12.24 6.63 -41.33
N GLN A 30 -11.07 7.24 -41.22
CA GLN A 30 -10.37 7.82 -42.34
C GLN A 30 -9.80 6.71 -43.21
N ALA A 31 -10.24 6.69 -44.48
CA ALA A 31 -9.76 5.79 -45.49
C ALA A 31 -8.31 6.14 -45.92
N GLY A 32 -7.51 5.10 -45.95
CA GLY A 32 -6.35 4.84 -46.80
C GLY A 32 -5.40 5.95 -47.22
N SER A 33 -4.18 5.89 -46.70
CA SER A 33 -3.00 6.45 -47.39
C SER A 33 -2.27 5.34 -48.16
N PRO A 34 -1.69 5.64 -49.34
CA PRO A 34 -1.11 4.65 -50.25
C PRO A 34 0.28 4.16 -49.74
N PRO A 35 0.74 3.02 -50.29
CA PRO A 35 1.98 2.40 -49.82
C PRO A 35 3.21 3.14 -50.35
N PHE A 36 4.17 3.41 -49.47
CA PHE A 36 5.48 3.92 -49.86
C PHE A 36 6.36 2.78 -50.42
N ALA A 37 6.98 3.10 -51.53
CA ALA A 37 7.87 2.23 -52.27
C ALA A 37 9.21 2.01 -51.55
N THR A 38 9.68 0.78 -51.61
CA THR A 38 11.03 0.37 -51.28
C THR A 38 12.05 0.97 -52.22
N SER A 39 13.08 1.61 -51.71
CA SER A 39 14.34 1.78 -52.45
C SER A 39 15.49 1.32 -51.59
N ASN A 40 16.09 0.21 -51.98
CA ASN A 40 17.41 -0.21 -51.60
C ASN A 40 18.44 0.78 -52.11
N ASP A 41 19.31 1.29 -51.25
CA ASP A 41 20.66 1.63 -51.66
C ASP A 41 21.68 1.33 -50.58
N VAL A 42 22.70 0.62 -51.06
CA VAL A 42 23.84 0.06 -50.41
C VAL A 42 24.88 1.16 -50.16
N LEU A 43 25.30 1.41 -48.96
CA LEU A 43 26.64 1.93 -48.71
C LEU A 43 27.25 1.23 -47.47
N ARG A 44 28.27 0.49 -47.79
CA ARG A 44 29.23 -0.22 -46.97
C ARG A 44 30.19 0.78 -46.40
N ASP A 45 30.33 0.85 -45.06
CA ASP A 45 31.58 1.24 -44.44
C ASP A 45 31.80 0.52 -43.09
N GLN A 46 33.06 0.31 -42.82
CA GLN A 46 33.66 -0.74 -41.99
C GLN A 46 33.63 -0.45 -40.47
N PRO A 47 33.94 -1.43 -39.62
CA PRO A 47 33.63 -1.43 -38.20
C PRO A 47 34.72 -0.79 -37.36
N SER A 48 34.36 0.12 -36.50
CA SER A 48 35.15 0.47 -35.31
C SER A 48 34.76 -0.47 -34.17
N THR A 49 35.60 -1.45 -33.91
CA THR A 49 35.59 -2.28 -32.72
C THR A 49 35.77 -1.41 -31.46
N GLN A 50 34.65 -1.07 -30.85
CA GLN A 50 34.66 -0.79 -29.41
C GLN A 50 34.05 -1.99 -28.73
N THR A 51 34.89 -2.73 -28.01
CA THR A 51 34.54 -3.76 -27.06
C THR A 51 33.66 -3.12 -25.98
N ALA A 52 32.35 -3.17 -26.17
CA ALA A 52 31.40 -2.97 -25.09
C ALA A 52 31.58 -4.14 -24.11
N GLY A 53 31.99 -3.83 -22.89
CA GLY A 53 31.94 -4.76 -21.80
C GLY A 53 30.50 -5.28 -21.59
N PRO A 54 30.31 -6.47 -21.00
CA PRO A 54 28.98 -7.04 -20.86
C PRO A 54 28.08 -6.07 -20.12
N SER A 55 26.98 -5.67 -20.74
CA SER A 55 25.92 -4.86 -20.14
C SER A 55 25.33 -5.62 -18.95
N LYS A 56 25.29 -4.98 -17.79
CA LYS A 56 25.00 -5.56 -16.47
C LYS A 56 23.52 -5.95 -16.24
N HIS A 57 22.65 -5.96 -17.25
CA HIS A 57 21.22 -6.10 -17.06
C HIS A 57 20.54 -7.01 -18.08
N ASP A 58 20.94 -8.28 -18.11
CA ASP A 58 20.17 -9.27 -18.86
C ASP A 58 19.46 -10.24 -17.91
N PHE A 59 18.25 -9.84 -17.45
CA PHE A 59 17.16 -10.79 -17.39
C PHE A 59 16.72 -11.01 -18.84
N PRO A 60 16.37 -12.22 -19.25
CA PRO A 60 15.54 -12.34 -20.44
C PRO A 60 14.28 -11.51 -20.16
N PRO A 61 13.97 -10.49 -20.97
CA PRO A 61 13.09 -9.39 -20.54
C PRO A 61 11.62 -9.76 -20.33
N GLU A 62 11.21 -11.00 -20.47
CA GLU A 62 9.80 -11.39 -20.47
C GLU A 62 9.44 -12.60 -19.57
N GLU A 63 10.36 -13.18 -18.81
CA GLU A 63 10.11 -14.50 -18.21
C GLU A 63 9.72 -14.53 -16.74
N VAL A 64 10.04 -13.51 -15.92
CA VAL A 64 9.79 -13.59 -14.46
C VAL A 64 8.87 -12.49 -13.99
N SER A 65 7.78 -12.87 -13.34
CA SER A 65 6.81 -11.94 -12.76
C SER A 65 6.84 -11.98 -11.23
N PHE A 66 6.69 -10.79 -10.61
CA PHE A 66 6.81 -10.61 -9.17
C PHE A 66 5.51 -10.14 -8.52
N LEU A 67 5.20 -10.71 -7.36
CA LEU A 67 4.23 -10.17 -6.42
C LEU A 67 4.99 -9.65 -5.21
N ILE A 68 4.88 -8.35 -4.90
CA ILE A 68 5.70 -7.71 -3.88
C ILE A 68 4.81 -7.15 -2.79
N ILE A 69 4.94 -7.67 -1.59
CA ILE A 69 4.30 -7.13 -0.39
C ILE A 69 5.27 -6.14 0.26
N SER A 70 4.86 -4.89 0.39
CA SER A 70 5.72 -3.83 0.95
C SER A 70 4.91 -2.66 1.52
N GLY A 71 5.54 -1.84 2.35
CA GLY A 71 5.05 -0.50 2.66
C GLY A 71 5.46 0.53 1.59
N GLY A 72 5.08 1.79 1.81
CA GLY A 72 5.27 2.85 0.83
C GLY A 72 6.69 3.40 0.70
N THR A 73 7.54 3.26 1.71
CA THR A 73 8.87 3.89 1.72
C THR A 73 10.02 2.89 1.70
N GLY A 74 9.99 1.86 2.55
CA GLY A 74 11.10 0.91 2.72
C GLY A 74 11.54 0.24 1.41
N GLY A 75 10.61 -0.20 0.60
CA GLY A 75 10.88 -0.87 -0.68
C GLY A 75 11.06 0.07 -1.89
N ASN A 76 10.99 1.39 -1.73
CA ASN A 76 11.05 2.33 -2.87
C ASN A 76 12.39 2.32 -3.60
N ALA A 77 13.49 2.10 -2.90
CA ALA A 77 14.82 2.03 -3.51
C ALA A 77 14.97 0.80 -4.42
N LEU A 78 14.16 -0.22 -4.20
CA LEU A 78 14.25 -1.53 -4.86
C LEU A 78 13.33 -1.68 -6.08
N CYS A 79 12.49 -0.68 -6.39
CA CYS A 79 11.51 -0.81 -7.47
C CYS A 79 12.12 -1.19 -8.83
N SER A 80 13.32 -0.70 -9.14
CA SER A 80 14.01 -1.01 -10.39
C SER A 80 14.61 -2.43 -10.45
N ALA A 81 14.64 -3.13 -9.31
CA ALA A 81 15.06 -4.55 -9.27
C ALA A 81 13.99 -5.49 -9.83
N PHE A 82 12.73 -5.06 -9.89
CA PHE A 82 11.60 -5.89 -10.21
C PHE A 82 10.91 -5.40 -11.48
N GLN A 83 11.05 -6.16 -12.53
CA GLN A 83 10.28 -5.98 -13.75
C GLN A 83 8.98 -6.79 -13.65
N ASN A 84 7.93 -6.42 -14.38
CA ASN A 84 6.63 -7.09 -14.33
C ASN A 84 6.11 -7.33 -12.90
N ALA A 85 6.17 -6.28 -12.07
CA ALA A 85 5.87 -6.36 -10.65
C ALA A 85 4.43 -5.95 -10.34
N CYS A 86 3.78 -6.69 -9.44
CA CYS A 86 2.54 -6.30 -8.79
C CYS A 86 2.85 -5.97 -7.33
N TYR A 87 2.67 -4.71 -6.93
CA TYR A 87 2.89 -4.24 -5.56
C TYR A 87 1.60 -4.27 -4.77
N VAL A 88 1.60 -5.00 -3.66
CA VAL A 88 0.50 -5.03 -2.69
C VAL A 88 0.87 -4.17 -1.50
N LEU A 89 0.06 -3.17 -1.21
CA LEU A 89 0.34 -2.15 -0.21
C LEU A 89 -0.76 -2.06 0.85
N PRO A 90 -0.41 -1.82 2.13
CA PRO A 90 -1.38 -1.59 3.17
C PRO A 90 -2.13 -0.26 2.96
N VAL A 91 -3.30 -0.17 3.57
CA VAL A 91 -4.18 1.01 3.53
C VAL A 91 -4.56 1.49 4.94
N SER A 92 -3.74 1.13 5.92
CA SER A 92 -3.95 1.34 7.36
C SER A 92 -2.99 2.35 7.99
N ASP A 93 -2.15 3.06 7.19
CA ASP A 93 -1.28 4.11 7.69
C ASP A 93 -2.10 5.27 8.25
N ASP A 94 -1.87 5.62 9.51
CA ASP A 94 -2.50 6.72 10.21
C ASP A 94 -1.50 7.81 10.65
N GLY A 95 -0.32 7.83 10.04
CA GLY A 95 0.77 8.75 10.35
C GLY A 95 0.73 10.06 9.56
N GLY A 96 1.24 11.12 10.12
CA GLY A 96 1.52 12.39 9.46
C GLY A 96 0.34 12.96 8.66
N SER A 97 0.51 13.14 7.34
CA SER A 97 -0.54 13.68 6.46
C SER A 97 -1.69 12.73 6.22
N SER A 98 -1.49 11.41 6.41
CA SER A 98 -2.56 10.43 6.25
C SER A 98 -3.62 10.57 7.34
N SER A 99 -3.21 10.80 8.59
CA SER A 99 -4.14 10.98 9.71
C SER A 99 -5.09 12.17 9.51
N GLU A 100 -4.57 13.30 9.04
CA GLU A 100 -5.38 14.50 8.80
C GLU A 100 -6.36 14.29 7.64
N ILE A 101 -5.93 13.66 6.56
CA ILE A 101 -6.79 13.35 5.42
C ILE A 101 -7.91 12.39 5.84
N ILE A 102 -7.59 11.34 6.60
CA ILE A 102 -8.57 10.38 7.12
C ILE A 102 -9.56 11.09 8.06
N ARG A 103 -9.08 11.98 8.93
CA ARG A 103 -9.92 12.75 9.84
C ARG A 103 -10.92 13.63 9.12
N VAL A 104 -10.51 14.25 8.01
CA VAL A 104 -11.30 15.25 7.28
C VAL A 104 -12.14 14.66 6.17
N LEU A 105 -11.57 13.75 5.37
CA LEU A 105 -12.23 13.17 4.20
C LEU A 105 -12.74 11.76 4.46
N GLY A 106 -12.29 11.10 5.52
CA GLY A 106 -12.55 9.69 5.76
C GLY A 106 -11.82 8.79 4.76
N GLY A 107 -12.26 7.52 4.68
CA GLY A 107 -11.71 6.55 3.75
C GLY A 107 -10.45 5.84 4.22
N PRO A 108 -9.87 4.97 3.39
CA PRO A 108 -8.62 4.27 3.66
C PRO A 108 -7.42 5.21 3.53
N SER A 109 -6.29 4.84 4.13
CA SER A 109 -5.03 5.55 3.92
C SER A 109 -4.54 5.41 2.48
N VAL A 110 -4.05 6.52 1.93
CA VAL A 110 -3.47 6.59 0.58
C VAL A 110 -1.96 6.87 0.59
N GLY A 111 -1.35 7.00 1.78
CA GLY A 111 0.04 7.43 1.95
C GLY A 111 1.04 6.51 1.27
N ASP A 112 0.98 5.21 1.56
CA ASP A 112 1.86 4.20 1.00
C ASP A 112 1.67 4.04 -0.51
N ILE A 113 0.42 4.03 -0.96
CA ILE A 113 0.06 3.94 -2.38
C ILE A 113 0.64 5.13 -3.14
N ARG A 114 0.43 6.36 -2.65
CA ARG A 114 0.99 7.55 -3.28
C ARG A 114 2.51 7.52 -3.33
N SER A 115 3.15 7.09 -2.25
CA SER A 115 4.61 7.00 -2.19
C SER A 115 5.15 6.06 -3.28
N ARG A 116 4.51 4.92 -3.48
CA ARG A 116 4.84 3.96 -4.53
C ARG A 116 4.55 4.50 -5.92
N LEU A 117 3.39 5.11 -6.14
CA LEU A 117 3.02 5.72 -7.42
C LEU A 117 4.05 6.76 -7.86
N ILE A 118 4.44 7.67 -6.97
CA ILE A 118 5.47 8.69 -7.25
C ILE A 118 6.81 8.05 -7.62
N ARG A 119 7.18 6.94 -6.96
CA ARG A 119 8.44 6.24 -7.22
C ARG A 119 8.47 5.59 -8.60
N LEU A 120 7.32 5.06 -9.03
CA LEU A 120 7.17 4.38 -10.32
C LEU A 120 6.98 5.33 -11.51
N ILE A 121 6.86 6.65 -11.28
CA ILE A 121 6.87 7.61 -12.39
C ILE A 121 8.20 7.49 -13.13
N PRO A 122 8.18 7.24 -14.44
CA PRO A 122 9.38 7.09 -15.24
C PRO A 122 10.33 8.28 -15.09
N PRO A 123 11.64 8.06 -15.16
CA PRO A 123 12.60 9.16 -15.20
C PRO A 123 12.35 10.04 -16.44
N ALA A 124 12.36 11.35 -16.25
CA ALA A 124 12.07 12.29 -17.33
C ALA A 124 12.95 13.54 -17.20
N PRO A 125 13.33 14.20 -18.30
CA PRO A 125 14.13 15.42 -18.26
C PRO A 125 13.47 16.50 -17.39
N PRO A 126 14.26 17.36 -16.69
CA PRO A 126 13.72 18.42 -15.84
C PRO A 126 12.78 19.40 -16.53
N SER A 127 12.90 19.56 -17.84
CA SER A 127 12.03 20.43 -18.66
C SER A 127 10.75 19.74 -19.14
N SER A 128 10.58 18.43 -18.89
CA SER A 128 9.43 17.67 -19.38
C SER A 128 8.17 17.93 -18.54
N PRO A 129 6.98 17.84 -19.16
CA PRO A 129 5.71 17.90 -18.46
C PRO A 129 5.59 16.84 -17.35
N LEU A 130 6.09 15.64 -17.60
CA LEU A 130 6.03 14.54 -16.62
C LEU A 130 6.86 14.85 -15.35
N HIS A 131 8.04 15.47 -15.52
CA HIS A 131 8.84 15.93 -14.38
C HIS A 131 8.11 17.01 -13.58
N ALA A 132 7.44 17.95 -14.24
CA ALA A 132 6.65 18.99 -13.56
C ALA A 132 5.48 18.40 -12.79
N ILE A 133 4.75 17.43 -13.36
CA ILE A 133 3.67 16.69 -12.68
C ILE A 133 4.21 15.92 -11.47
N LYS A 134 5.33 15.19 -11.63
CA LYS A 134 5.98 14.47 -10.52
C LYS A 134 6.34 15.42 -9.38
N ARG A 135 6.94 16.57 -9.70
CA ARG A 135 7.31 17.60 -8.72
C ARG A 135 6.09 18.12 -7.95
N LEU A 136 4.98 18.40 -8.62
CA LEU A 136 3.74 18.85 -7.99
C LEU A 136 3.15 17.78 -7.06
N LEU A 137 2.97 16.56 -7.58
CA LEU A 137 2.34 15.47 -6.82
C LEU A 137 3.22 14.93 -5.67
N ALA A 138 4.54 15.14 -5.76
CA ALA A 138 5.47 14.85 -4.66
C ALA A 138 5.59 15.99 -3.65
N TYR A 139 5.09 17.19 -3.98
CA TYR A 139 5.24 18.38 -3.15
C TYR A 139 4.52 18.22 -1.81
N ARG A 140 5.21 18.65 -0.75
CA ARG A 140 4.68 18.72 0.61
C ARG A 140 4.74 20.16 1.09
N LEU A 141 3.65 20.66 1.65
CA LEU A 141 3.61 21.97 2.28
C LEU A 141 4.64 22.05 3.41
N PRO A 142 5.33 23.21 3.57
CA PRO A 142 6.40 23.34 4.54
C PRO A 142 5.93 23.14 5.98
N ALA A 143 6.63 22.30 6.74
CA ALA A 143 6.31 21.97 8.11
C ALA A 143 6.48 23.14 9.09
N HIS A 144 7.37 24.06 8.79
CA HIS A 144 7.72 25.18 9.67
C HIS A 144 7.06 26.51 9.24
N ALA A 145 6.20 26.49 8.22
CA ALA A 145 5.44 27.68 7.85
C ALA A 145 4.39 27.99 8.91
N SER A 146 4.07 29.28 9.09
CA SER A 146 2.89 29.63 9.88
C SER A 146 1.64 29.04 9.24
N GLU A 147 0.63 28.74 10.04
CA GLU A 147 -0.65 28.19 9.53
C GLU A 147 -1.26 29.07 8.43
N THR A 148 -1.11 30.39 8.55
CA THR A 148 -1.56 31.35 7.54
C THR A 148 -0.78 31.22 6.24
N ALA A 149 0.54 31.13 6.30
CA ALA A 149 1.38 30.97 5.10
C ALA A 149 1.12 29.65 4.39
N ALA A 150 0.97 28.54 5.12
CA ALA A 150 0.64 27.25 4.54
C ALA A 150 -0.75 27.26 3.89
N ARG A 151 -1.73 27.96 4.50
CA ARG A 151 -3.08 28.12 3.95
C ARG A 151 -3.08 28.98 2.67
N ASP A 152 -2.30 30.05 2.64
CA ASP A 152 -2.19 30.90 1.46
C ASP A 152 -1.50 30.18 0.31
N GLU A 153 -0.44 29.43 0.58
CA GLU A 153 0.23 28.58 -0.42
C GLU A 153 -0.71 27.49 -0.95
N TRP A 154 -1.46 26.82 -0.07
CA TRP A 154 -2.48 25.86 -0.47
C TRP A 154 -3.53 26.48 -1.39
N ARG A 155 -4.02 27.68 -1.04
CA ARG A 155 -4.97 28.43 -1.86
C ARG A 155 -4.40 28.72 -3.24
N ASP A 156 -3.15 29.17 -3.34
CA ASP A 156 -2.49 29.44 -4.62
C ASP A 156 -2.33 28.19 -5.48
N ILE A 157 -2.09 27.04 -4.84
CA ILE A 157 -2.06 25.75 -5.54
C ILE A 157 -3.46 25.42 -6.08
N VAL A 158 -4.50 25.44 -5.25
CA VAL A 158 -5.87 25.07 -5.65
C VAL A 158 -6.41 26.02 -6.72
N GLU A 159 -6.13 27.33 -6.61
CA GLU A 159 -6.55 28.31 -7.59
C GLU A 159 -5.70 28.35 -8.86
N GLY A 160 -4.64 27.55 -8.92
CA GLY A 160 -3.80 27.41 -10.11
C GLY A 160 -2.80 28.54 -10.33
N ARG A 161 -2.53 29.38 -9.31
CA ARG A 161 -1.58 30.51 -9.34
C ARG A 161 -0.16 30.12 -8.98
N SER A 162 0.01 29.01 -8.25
CA SER A 162 1.34 28.56 -7.77
C SER A 162 2.29 28.31 -8.92
N ILE A 163 3.57 28.64 -8.70
CA ILE A 163 4.67 28.34 -9.63
C ILE A 163 4.84 26.82 -9.88
N LEU A 164 4.34 25.97 -8.99
CA LEU A 164 4.37 24.51 -9.14
C LEU A 164 3.65 24.03 -10.40
N TRP A 165 2.70 24.80 -10.94
CA TRP A 165 1.96 24.47 -12.17
C TRP A 165 2.76 24.73 -13.45
N LYS A 166 3.91 25.41 -13.35
CA LYS A 166 4.71 25.72 -14.53
C LYS A 166 5.22 24.45 -15.22
N GLY A 167 4.92 24.33 -16.50
CA GLY A 167 5.33 23.20 -17.35
C GLY A 167 4.34 22.03 -17.35
N ILE A 168 3.24 22.12 -16.61
CA ILE A 168 2.19 21.09 -16.62
C ILE A 168 1.17 21.43 -17.72
N PRO A 169 0.84 20.47 -18.63
CA PRO A 169 -0.19 20.64 -19.65
C PRO A 169 -1.56 21.01 -19.06
N ILE A 170 -2.36 21.77 -19.81
CA ILE A 170 -3.61 22.32 -19.28
C ILE A 170 -4.62 21.23 -18.89
N ASP A 171 -4.72 20.15 -19.68
CA ASP A 171 -5.57 19.00 -19.40
C ASP A 171 -5.23 18.32 -18.06
N ARG A 172 -3.93 18.09 -17.83
CA ARG A 172 -3.42 17.50 -16.58
C ARG A 172 -3.57 18.47 -15.40
N LYS A 173 -3.29 19.75 -15.62
CA LYS A 173 -3.48 20.81 -14.64
C LYS A 173 -4.95 20.85 -14.16
N GLU A 174 -5.91 20.93 -15.08
CA GLU A 174 -7.32 21.03 -14.71
C GLU A 174 -7.84 19.72 -14.07
N THR A 175 -7.36 18.56 -14.50
CA THR A 175 -7.72 17.29 -13.85
C THR A 175 -7.23 17.23 -12.40
N ILE A 176 -5.98 17.58 -12.13
CA ILE A 176 -5.42 17.58 -10.78
C ILE A 176 -6.12 18.68 -9.94
N ARG A 177 -6.25 19.88 -10.47
CA ARG A 177 -6.88 21.01 -9.79
C ARG A 177 -8.34 20.73 -9.44
N GLY A 178 -9.10 20.13 -10.35
CA GLY A 178 -10.47 19.72 -10.11
C GLY A 178 -10.62 18.78 -8.90
N ALA A 179 -9.75 17.78 -8.80
CA ALA A 179 -9.72 16.88 -7.63
C ALA A 179 -9.39 17.66 -6.33
N LEU A 180 -8.41 18.58 -6.36
CA LEU A 180 -8.07 19.40 -5.20
C LEU A 180 -9.24 20.30 -4.78
N ILE A 181 -10.00 20.87 -5.69
CA ILE A 181 -11.20 21.67 -5.40
C ILE A 181 -12.28 20.82 -4.72
N VAL A 182 -12.49 19.57 -5.18
CA VAL A 182 -13.44 18.64 -4.56
C VAL A 182 -13.03 18.34 -3.11
N SER A 183 -11.74 18.17 -2.82
CA SER A 183 -11.26 17.98 -1.46
C SER A 183 -11.57 19.19 -0.57
N VAL A 184 -11.37 20.41 -1.05
CA VAL A 184 -11.69 21.63 -0.31
C VAL A 184 -13.19 21.77 -0.04
N ALA A 185 -14.04 21.46 -1.03
CA ALA A 185 -15.49 21.52 -0.89
C ALA A 185 -16.00 20.52 0.17
N ASN A 186 -15.46 19.31 0.19
CA ASN A 186 -15.80 18.31 1.21
C ASN A 186 -15.35 18.74 2.61
N CYS A 187 -14.19 19.37 2.73
CA CYS A 187 -13.70 19.90 4.00
C CYS A 187 -14.53 21.08 4.52
N ALA A 188 -15.06 21.92 3.65
CA ALA A 188 -15.87 23.07 4.04
C ALA A 188 -17.25 22.70 4.62
N SER A 189 -17.79 21.53 4.23
CA SER A 189 -19.09 21.04 4.70
C SER A 189 -19.07 20.57 6.16
N GLU A 190 -17.93 20.14 6.65
CA GLU A 190 -17.75 19.63 8.01
C GLU A 190 -17.08 20.69 8.90
N ARG A 191 -17.55 21.84 9.15
CA ARG A 191 -17.06 22.85 10.13
C ARG A 191 -15.62 22.66 10.68
N SER A 192 -14.85 21.71 10.13
CA SER A 192 -13.50 21.38 10.53
C SER A 192 -12.55 22.38 9.89
N ARG A 193 -11.89 23.18 10.71
CA ARG A 193 -10.76 24.00 10.25
C ARG A 193 -9.71 23.07 9.67
N ILE A 194 -9.49 23.15 8.35
CA ILE A 194 -8.40 22.44 7.72
C ILE A 194 -7.10 22.99 8.33
N SER A 195 -6.49 22.23 9.19
CA SER A 195 -5.10 22.44 9.54
C SER A 195 -4.27 21.87 8.39
N CYS A 196 -4.04 22.71 7.36
CA CYS A 196 -3.31 22.30 6.14
C CYS A 196 -1.79 22.15 6.30
N PRO A 197 -1.12 22.37 7.47
CA PRO A 197 0.32 22.61 7.49
C PRO A 197 1.05 21.32 7.23
N PHE A 198 1.08 20.39 6.73
CA PHE A 198 1.98 19.21 6.55
C PHE A 198 1.56 18.23 5.46
N SER A 199 0.58 18.61 4.65
CA SER A 199 -0.04 17.66 3.75
C SER A 199 0.65 17.61 2.39
N ASN A 200 0.67 16.41 1.80
CA ASN A 200 1.23 16.17 0.48
C ASN A 200 0.14 16.31 -0.59
N ILE A 201 0.44 17.05 -1.67
CA ILE A 201 -0.53 17.31 -2.76
C ILE A 201 -1.02 16.00 -3.39
N GLY A 202 -0.15 15.03 -3.60
CA GLY A 202 -0.54 13.73 -4.17
C GLY A 202 -1.47 12.92 -3.26
N ASN A 203 -1.35 13.04 -1.93
CA ASN A 203 -2.28 12.41 -1.00
C ASN A 203 -3.68 13.03 -1.11
N TYR A 204 -3.78 14.36 -1.16
CA TYR A 204 -5.07 15.04 -1.37
C TYR A 204 -5.69 14.68 -2.71
N PHE A 205 -4.88 14.63 -3.77
CA PHE A 205 -5.36 14.22 -5.08
C PHE A 205 -5.97 12.82 -5.05
N LEU A 206 -5.26 11.85 -4.49
CA LEU A 206 -5.75 10.46 -4.40
C LEU A 206 -6.99 10.34 -3.52
N ALA A 207 -7.01 10.99 -2.35
CA ALA A 207 -8.14 10.92 -1.44
C ALA A 207 -9.39 11.59 -2.05
N ALA A 208 -9.24 12.73 -2.74
CA ALA A 208 -10.34 13.38 -3.44
C ALA A 208 -10.87 12.53 -4.60
N ALA A 209 -9.99 11.96 -5.41
CA ALA A 209 -10.38 11.06 -6.50
C ALA A 209 -11.09 9.80 -5.95
N GLN A 210 -10.58 9.21 -4.87
CA GLN A 210 -11.22 8.08 -4.18
C GLN A 210 -12.61 8.46 -3.65
N GLY A 211 -12.76 9.61 -3.03
CA GLY A 211 -14.05 10.12 -2.56
C GLY A 211 -15.03 10.37 -3.69
N PHE A 212 -14.57 10.90 -4.81
CA PHE A 212 -15.38 11.15 -6.01
C PHE A 212 -15.85 9.86 -6.69
N PHE A 213 -14.91 8.95 -6.98
CA PHE A 213 -15.22 7.67 -7.65
C PHE A 213 -15.82 6.63 -6.72
N ARG A 214 -15.76 6.82 -5.41
CA ARG A 214 -16.07 5.78 -4.42
C ARG A 214 -15.27 4.50 -4.64
N SER A 215 -14.05 4.63 -5.14
CA SER A 215 -13.19 3.52 -5.53
C SER A 215 -11.73 3.93 -5.47
N LEU A 216 -10.97 3.32 -4.56
CA LEU A 216 -9.53 3.52 -4.48
C LEU A 216 -8.79 2.99 -5.72
N PRO A 217 -9.11 1.81 -6.29
CA PRO A 217 -8.52 1.38 -7.56
C PRO A 217 -8.74 2.38 -8.70
N SER A 218 -9.92 3.00 -8.81
CA SER A 218 -10.18 4.03 -9.83
C SER A 218 -9.34 5.30 -9.60
N ALA A 219 -9.11 5.69 -8.36
CA ALA A 219 -8.22 6.81 -8.04
C ALA A 219 -6.75 6.50 -8.39
N ILE A 220 -6.30 5.27 -8.12
CA ILE A 220 -4.98 4.78 -8.52
C ILE A 220 -4.84 4.80 -10.04
N PHE A 221 -5.84 4.31 -10.77
CA PHE A 221 -5.86 4.34 -12.23
C PHE A 221 -5.78 5.77 -12.77
N LEU A 222 -6.55 6.72 -12.23
CA LEU A 222 -6.48 8.13 -12.64
C LEU A 222 -5.09 8.72 -12.38
N PHE A 223 -4.52 8.49 -11.20
CA PHE A 223 -3.16 8.94 -10.86
C PHE A 223 -2.14 8.39 -11.86
N SER A 224 -2.22 7.10 -12.13
CA SER A 224 -1.31 6.39 -13.03
C SER A 224 -1.42 6.87 -14.46
N SER A 225 -2.65 7.15 -14.92
CA SER A 225 -2.93 7.70 -16.26
C SER A 225 -2.35 9.11 -16.44
N ILE A 226 -2.33 9.92 -15.38
CA ILE A 226 -1.75 11.26 -15.40
C ILE A 226 -0.22 11.19 -15.40
N THR A 227 0.35 10.22 -14.69
CA THR A 227 1.80 10.13 -14.41
C THR A 227 2.55 9.07 -15.18
N ASN A 228 1.86 8.24 -15.94
CA ASN A 228 2.41 7.06 -16.63
C ASN A 228 3.14 6.11 -15.68
N SER A 229 2.66 5.98 -14.43
CA SER A 229 3.31 5.18 -13.39
C SER A 229 2.82 3.73 -13.30
N GLN A 230 1.79 3.38 -14.06
CA GLN A 230 1.26 2.03 -14.19
C GLN A 230 1.07 1.67 -15.65
N ARG A 231 1.01 0.37 -15.95
CA ARG A 231 0.63 -0.13 -17.28
C ARG A 231 -0.79 0.31 -17.60
N THR A 232 -0.94 1.18 -18.58
CA THR A 232 -2.22 1.31 -19.26
C THR A 232 -2.34 0.16 -20.24
N VAL A 233 -3.40 -0.63 -20.15
CA VAL A 233 -3.67 -1.84 -20.97
C VAL A 233 -3.71 -1.57 -22.51
N ILE A 234 -3.28 -0.42 -22.95
CA ILE A 234 -3.29 -0.01 -24.36
C ILE A 234 -1.86 0.22 -24.84
N SER A 235 -1.09 -0.84 -24.96
CA SER A 235 0.09 -0.81 -25.82
C SER A 235 0.41 -2.18 -26.40
N LEU A 236 -0.46 -2.62 -27.28
CA LEU A 236 -0.15 -3.74 -28.20
C LEU A 236 0.96 -3.41 -29.22
N PHE A 237 1.49 -2.17 -29.23
CA PHE A 237 2.38 -1.69 -30.32
C PHE A 237 3.52 -0.76 -29.90
N SER A 238 3.84 -0.56 -28.66
CA SER A 238 5.03 0.25 -28.31
C SER A 238 6.08 -0.57 -27.56
N GLN A 239 7.19 -0.81 -28.24
CA GLN A 239 8.47 -1.19 -27.62
C GLN A 239 8.97 0.01 -26.79
N ILE A 240 8.43 0.24 -25.60
CA ILE A 240 8.97 1.21 -24.66
C ILE A 240 9.39 0.41 -23.44
N GLU A 241 10.68 0.41 -23.17
CA GLU A 241 11.37 -0.19 -22.04
C GLU A 241 10.98 0.47 -20.71
N ASN A 242 9.72 0.34 -20.28
CA ASN A 242 9.32 0.73 -18.94
C ASN A 242 8.90 -0.51 -18.16
N PRO A 243 9.42 -0.73 -16.93
CA PRO A 243 8.99 -1.82 -16.09
C PRO A 243 7.50 -1.66 -15.81
N GLU A 244 6.73 -2.61 -16.28
CA GLU A 244 5.29 -2.67 -16.08
C GLU A 244 5.04 -3.03 -14.62
N ALA A 245 4.45 -2.11 -13.87
CA ALA A 245 4.15 -2.34 -12.46
C ALA A 245 2.70 -2.01 -12.14
N ASP A 246 2.02 -2.96 -11.50
CA ASP A 246 0.69 -2.76 -10.94
C ASP A 246 0.77 -2.40 -9.46
N ILE A 247 -0.15 -1.57 -8.99
CA ILE A 247 -0.27 -1.22 -7.58
C ILE A 247 -1.66 -1.58 -7.09
N LEU A 248 -1.71 -2.47 -6.11
CA LEU A 248 -2.95 -2.94 -5.52
C LEU A 248 -3.03 -2.54 -4.04
N PRO A 249 -4.10 -1.86 -3.62
CA PRO A 249 -4.41 -1.79 -2.20
C PRO A 249 -4.73 -3.19 -1.69
N VAL A 250 -4.21 -3.55 -0.52
CA VAL A 250 -4.46 -4.89 0.04
C VAL A 250 -5.93 -5.14 0.36
N ILE A 251 -6.68 -4.08 0.66
CA ILE A 251 -8.13 -4.07 0.91
C ILE A 251 -8.76 -3.00 0.02
N VAL A 252 -9.86 -3.32 -0.64
CA VAL A 252 -10.70 -2.35 -1.37
C VAL A 252 -11.85 -1.95 -0.48
N THR A 253 -11.83 -0.72 0.02
CA THR A 253 -12.85 -0.18 0.93
C THR A 253 -12.98 1.32 0.75
N ASN A 254 -14.16 1.86 1.14
CA ASN A 254 -14.40 3.30 1.25
C ASN A 254 -14.44 3.77 2.71
N HIS A 255 -14.21 2.84 3.65
CA HIS A 255 -14.20 3.15 5.07
C HIS A 255 -12.78 3.21 5.59
N THR A 256 -12.61 3.98 6.65
CA THR A 256 -11.35 4.00 7.41
C THR A 256 -11.14 2.64 8.05
N VAL A 257 -9.95 2.10 7.84
CA VAL A 257 -9.46 0.89 8.51
C VAL A 257 -8.12 1.21 9.16
N THR A 258 -7.97 0.74 10.39
CA THR A 258 -6.76 0.94 11.19
C THR A 258 -6.29 -0.42 11.69
N ILE A 259 -5.02 -0.52 12.04
CA ILE A 259 -4.46 -1.72 12.67
C ILE A 259 -4.35 -1.53 14.18
N ALA A 260 -4.41 -2.62 14.91
CA ALA A 260 -4.07 -2.69 16.31
C ALA A 260 -3.15 -3.87 16.57
N ALA A 261 -2.28 -3.73 17.56
CA ALA A 261 -1.35 -4.78 17.97
C ALA A 261 -1.55 -5.12 19.44
N GLU A 262 -1.49 -6.40 19.77
CA GLU A 262 -1.41 -6.90 21.14
C GLU A 262 0.03 -7.27 21.43
N LEU A 263 0.50 -6.87 22.59
CA LEU A 263 1.84 -7.21 23.07
C LEU A 263 1.83 -8.55 23.84
N VAL A 264 2.98 -9.21 23.85
CA VAL A 264 3.16 -10.43 24.66
C VAL A 264 3.04 -10.06 26.15
N ARG A 265 2.21 -10.78 26.88
CA ARG A 265 2.09 -10.59 28.34
C ARG A 265 3.37 -11.04 29.03
N VAL A 266 4.05 -10.13 29.72
CA VAL A 266 5.12 -10.49 30.63
C VAL A 266 4.47 -10.82 31.96
N PRO A 267 4.61 -12.05 32.52
CA PRO A 267 4.07 -12.39 33.81
C PRO A 267 4.71 -11.47 34.85
N SER A 268 3.91 -10.65 35.51
CA SER A 268 4.38 -9.85 36.64
C SER A 268 4.68 -10.79 37.78
N ASN A 269 5.95 -11.03 38.11
CA ASN A 269 6.39 -11.67 39.31
C ASN A 269 6.16 -10.74 40.52
N THR A 270 4.93 -10.34 40.76
CA THR A 270 4.58 -9.59 42.00
C THR A 270 3.63 -10.44 42.79
N THR A 271 4.20 -11.16 43.78
CA THR A 271 3.47 -11.70 44.91
C THR A 271 2.92 -10.55 45.75
N VAL A 272 1.70 -10.13 45.49
CA VAL A 272 0.84 -9.49 46.49
C VAL A 272 -0.57 -10.02 46.28
N VAL A 273 -0.97 -10.84 47.22
CA VAL A 273 -2.33 -11.29 47.43
C VAL A 273 -3.14 -10.11 47.94
N GLU A 274 -4.01 -9.54 47.11
CA GLU A 274 -5.21 -8.86 47.60
C GLU A 274 -6.39 -9.25 46.71
N LEU A 275 -7.25 -10.02 47.32
CA LEU A 275 -8.53 -10.47 46.83
C LEU A 275 -9.49 -9.30 46.60
N ARG A 276 -9.75 -8.92 45.38
CA ARG A 276 -11.02 -8.34 44.96
C ARG A 276 -11.43 -8.96 43.61
N PRO A 277 -12.56 -9.72 43.56
CA PRO A 277 -13.01 -10.44 42.39
C PRO A 277 -14.00 -9.60 41.53
N GLU A 278 -13.77 -8.31 41.35
CA GLU A 278 -14.64 -7.49 40.49
C GLU A 278 -13.73 -6.57 39.68
N ILE A 279 -13.77 -6.79 38.36
CA ILE A 279 -13.02 -6.12 37.29
C ILE A 279 -11.75 -6.89 36.88
N LEU A 280 -11.93 -8.08 36.35
CA LEU A 280 -10.99 -8.66 35.40
C LEU A 280 -11.20 -7.97 34.05
N GLN A 281 -10.74 -6.74 33.89
CA GLN A 281 -10.35 -6.25 32.60
C GLN A 281 -9.03 -6.94 32.24
N GLU A 282 -9.14 -7.92 31.35
CA GLU A 282 -8.00 -8.62 30.75
C GLU A 282 -7.35 -7.73 29.69
N ASP A 283 -6.88 -6.54 30.06
CA ASP A 283 -6.19 -5.67 29.14
C ASP A 283 -4.72 -6.07 29.05
N GLY A 284 -4.43 -6.99 28.14
CA GLY A 284 -3.11 -7.03 27.51
C GLY A 284 -2.83 -5.66 26.89
N GLN A 285 -1.62 -5.12 27.06
CA GLN A 285 -1.28 -3.81 26.53
C GLN A 285 -1.55 -3.80 25.01
N ARG A 286 -2.54 -3.00 24.58
CA ARG A 286 -2.99 -2.86 23.21
C ARG A 286 -2.47 -1.55 22.65
N LEU A 287 -1.82 -1.62 21.48
CA LEU A 287 -1.41 -0.45 20.71
C LEU A 287 -2.42 -0.24 19.58
N VAL A 288 -2.84 0.99 19.35
CA VAL A 288 -3.85 1.33 18.35
C VAL A 288 -3.29 2.29 17.33
N GLY A 289 -3.30 1.87 16.08
CA GLY A 289 -2.78 2.64 14.95
C GLY A 289 -1.30 2.39 14.69
N GLN A 290 -0.91 2.60 13.43
CA GLN A 290 0.47 2.47 13.00
C GLN A 290 1.40 3.40 13.77
N CYS A 291 0.93 4.61 14.06
CA CYS A 291 1.71 5.60 14.80
C CYS A 291 2.14 5.12 16.19
N GLU A 292 1.25 4.52 16.97
CA GLU A 292 1.60 4.00 18.29
C GLU A 292 2.56 2.82 18.23
N ILE A 293 2.43 2.01 17.19
CA ILE A 293 3.27 0.83 16.97
C ILE A 293 4.69 1.26 16.58
N SER A 294 4.80 2.15 15.59
CA SER A 294 6.10 2.51 14.96
C SER A 294 6.85 3.63 15.65
N HIS A 295 6.17 4.46 16.48
CA HIS A 295 6.79 5.65 17.08
C HIS A 295 6.52 5.73 18.58
N PRO A 296 7.49 6.18 19.40
CA PRO A 296 7.25 6.40 20.82
C PRO A 296 6.23 7.54 21.00
N MET A 297 5.27 7.33 21.91
CA MET A 297 4.36 8.37 22.34
C MET A 297 5.15 9.44 23.07
N VAL A 298 5.24 10.64 22.52
CA VAL A 298 5.73 11.79 23.29
C VAL A 298 4.64 12.12 24.30
N PRO A 299 4.89 12.08 25.62
CA PRO A 299 3.91 12.52 26.60
C PRO A 299 3.60 14.00 26.32
N THR A 300 2.39 14.27 25.87
CA THR A 300 1.92 15.66 25.76
C THR A 300 1.83 16.18 27.19
N THR A 301 2.83 16.97 27.60
CA THR A 301 2.74 17.73 28.84
C THR A 301 1.44 18.54 28.75
N LEU A 302 0.52 18.23 29.64
CA LEU A 302 -0.77 18.89 29.80
C LEU A 302 -0.58 20.39 29.68
N SER A 303 -0.99 20.96 28.56
CA SER A 303 -1.20 22.42 28.51
C SER A 303 -2.32 22.70 29.48
N VAL A 304 -1.95 23.37 30.55
CA VAL A 304 -2.83 23.85 31.60
C VAL A 304 -3.96 24.63 30.92
N SER A 305 -5.16 24.08 30.95
CA SER A 305 -6.38 24.75 30.54
C SER A 305 -6.55 25.99 31.42
N ALA A 306 -6.73 27.12 30.79
CA ALA A 306 -7.17 28.37 31.47
C ALA A 306 -8.52 28.09 32.15
N PRO A 307 -8.74 28.60 33.38
CA PRO A 307 -9.99 28.39 34.11
C PRO A 307 -11.09 29.27 33.55
N GLY A 308 -12.21 28.68 33.16
CA GLY A 308 -13.46 29.40 33.06
C GLY A 308 -14.28 29.17 31.80
N GLU A 309 -15.08 28.10 31.81
CA GLU A 309 -16.47 28.16 31.34
C GLU A 309 -17.28 27.01 31.96
N PRO A 310 -18.58 27.25 32.35
CA PRO A 310 -19.30 26.30 33.17
C PRO A 310 -19.92 25.14 32.42
N ASP A 311 -19.92 24.01 33.09
CA ASP A 311 -20.54 22.74 32.72
C ASP A 311 -22.01 22.88 32.28
N SER A 312 -22.31 22.28 31.12
CA SER A 312 -23.67 21.83 30.82
C SER A 312 -23.72 20.32 30.86
N PRO A 313 -24.63 19.74 31.66
CA PRO A 313 -24.78 18.30 31.72
C PRO A 313 -25.58 17.79 30.55
N VAL A 314 -25.01 16.97 29.69
CA VAL A 314 -25.74 16.11 28.76
C VAL A 314 -25.30 14.68 29.00
N ASP A 315 -26.32 13.89 29.26
CA ASP A 315 -26.36 12.51 29.68
C ASP A 315 -25.45 11.54 28.92
N GLY A 316 -24.84 10.67 29.70
CA GLY A 316 -24.12 9.46 29.42
C GLY A 316 -24.36 8.74 28.12
N ILE A 317 -23.38 8.83 27.23
CA ILE A 317 -23.07 7.80 26.26
C ILE A 317 -21.55 7.78 26.10
N GLY A 318 -20.95 6.64 26.37
CA GLY A 318 -19.62 6.15 26.07
C GLY A 318 -18.48 7.15 25.86
N GLU A 319 -17.38 6.92 26.55
CA GLU A 319 -16.12 7.64 26.35
C GLU A 319 -15.81 7.77 24.84
N PHE A 320 -16.08 8.97 24.32
CA PHE A 320 -15.54 9.38 23.03
C PHE A 320 -14.02 9.39 23.15
N ILE A 321 -13.35 8.51 22.43
CA ILE A 321 -11.91 8.62 22.22
C ILE A 321 -11.70 10.01 21.61
N SER A 322 -11.14 10.93 22.41
CA SER A 322 -10.80 12.27 22.00
C SER A 322 -10.05 12.22 20.67
N PRO A 323 -10.37 13.05 19.65
CA PRO A 323 -9.63 13.09 18.42
C PRO A 323 -8.17 13.40 18.76
N ARG A 324 -7.29 12.40 18.58
CA ARG A 324 -5.87 12.52 18.88
C ARG A 324 -5.29 13.65 18.06
N GLN A 325 -4.65 14.58 18.74
CA GLN A 325 -3.92 15.67 18.08
C GLN A 325 -2.88 15.08 17.15
N ASN A 326 -2.71 15.68 15.97
CA ASN A 326 -1.66 15.32 15.02
C ASN A 326 -0.32 15.23 15.73
N VAL A 327 0.19 14.01 15.88
CA VAL A 327 1.53 13.80 16.42
C VAL A 327 2.51 14.19 15.33
N MET A 328 3.12 15.35 15.47
CA MET A 328 4.21 15.80 14.63
C MET A 328 5.44 14.98 14.95
N PHE A 329 5.83 14.12 14.03
CA PHE A 329 7.12 13.47 14.12
C PHE A 329 8.19 14.43 13.59
N GLU A 330 8.92 15.09 14.46
CA GLU A 330 10.27 15.49 14.12
C GLU A 330 11.02 14.21 13.76
N SER A 331 11.70 14.22 12.62
CA SER A 331 12.64 13.14 12.28
C SER A 331 13.83 13.24 13.22
N LEU A 332 13.62 12.84 14.47
CA LEU A 332 14.70 12.61 15.41
C LEU A 332 15.65 11.63 14.73
N SER A 333 16.89 11.98 14.75
CA SER A 333 18.02 11.20 14.24
C SER A 333 17.79 9.71 14.50
N LYS A 334 17.84 8.88 13.48
CA LYS A 334 17.53 7.43 13.42
C LYS A 334 18.37 6.55 14.36
N GLY A 335 18.75 7.01 15.54
CA GLY A 335 19.68 6.33 16.44
C GLY A 335 19.15 5.97 17.83
N THR A 336 17.97 6.43 18.21
CA THR A 336 17.44 6.17 19.58
C THR A 336 15.93 5.98 19.51
N HIS A 337 15.50 4.84 19.02
CA HIS A 337 14.09 4.44 19.17
C HIS A 337 13.91 3.75 20.52
N GLU A 338 13.03 4.28 21.35
CA GLU A 338 12.58 3.55 22.55
C GLU A 338 11.87 2.28 22.08
N PRO A 339 12.35 1.08 22.46
CA PRO A 339 11.73 -0.17 22.05
C PRO A 339 10.32 -0.32 22.61
N LEU A 340 9.54 -1.22 22.03
CA LEU A 340 8.26 -1.60 22.64
C LEU A 340 8.52 -2.30 23.97
N PRO A 341 7.61 -2.16 24.96
CA PRO A 341 7.77 -2.77 26.28
C PRO A 341 7.79 -4.30 26.24
N SER A 342 7.23 -4.91 25.21
CA SER A 342 7.34 -6.33 24.90
C SER A 342 7.05 -6.59 23.41
N PRO A 343 7.47 -7.75 22.87
CA PRO A 343 7.21 -8.09 21.46
C PRO A 343 5.72 -8.13 21.12
N ILE A 344 5.39 -7.84 19.87
CA ILE A 344 4.02 -7.95 19.36
C ILE A 344 3.65 -9.44 19.25
N SER A 345 2.52 -9.81 19.84
CA SER A 345 1.95 -11.16 19.75
C SER A 345 1.02 -11.34 18.57
N ARG A 346 0.17 -10.33 18.28
CA ARG A 346 -0.84 -10.36 17.23
C ARG A 346 -1.08 -8.96 16.66
N LEU A 347 -1.35 -8.89 15.36
CA LEU A 347 -1.83 -7.70 14.67
C LEU A 347 -3.19 -8.02 14.04
N TYR A 348 -4.11 -7.07 14.09
CA TYR A 348 -5.45 -7.20 13.54
C TYR A 348 -6.02 -5.84 13.11
N TYR A 349 -7.09 -5.88 12.31
CA TYR A 349 -7.78 -4.68 11.87
C TYR A 349 -8.86 -4.25 12.83
N ILE A 350 -9.05 -2.93 12.95
CA ILE A 350 -10.13 -2.32 13.69
C ILE A 350 -10.87 -1.30 12.83
N ASN A 351 -12.14 -1.09 13.12
CA ASN A 351 -12.93 -0.01 12.53
C ASN A 351 -12.75 1.31 13.28
N GLY A 352 -13.42 2.37 12.81
CA GLY A 352 -13.39 3.69 13.46
C GLY A 352 -13.93 3.73 14.90
N TYR A 353 -14.59 2.65 15.37
CA TYR A 353 -15.08 2.49 16.75
C TYR A 353 -14.12 1.65 17.61
N GLY A 354 -12.95 1.28 17.10
CA GLY A 354 -11.98 0.47 17.81
C GLY A 354 -12.31 -1.02 17.92
N MET A 355 -13.36 -1.48 17.26
CA MET A 355 -13.75 -2.91 17.25
C MET A 355 -12.95 -3.69 16.23
N GLU A 356 -12.53 -4.91 16.58
CA GLU A 356 -11.87 -5.82 15.64
C GLU A 356 -12.79 -6.14 14.47
N ILE A 357 -12.22 -6.07 13.27
CA ILE A 357 -12.89 -6.40 12.02
C ILE A 357 -12.03 -7.35 11.19
N HIS A 358 -12.67 -8.09 10.29
CA HIS A 358 -12.01 -9.04 9.40
C HIS A 358 -12.30 -8.67 7.94
N PRO A 359 -11.63 -7.63 7.39
CA PRO A 359 -11.86 -7.22 6.02
C PRO A 359 -11.43 -8.31 5.04
N SER A 360 -12.11 -8.36 3.91
CA SER A 360 -11.70 -9.23 2.81
C SER A 360 -10.51 -8.65 2.07
N PRO A 361 -9.53 -9.46 1.69
CA PRO A 361 -8.44 -8.99 0.84
C PRO A 361 -8.97 -8.59 -0.53
N ASN A 362 -8.24 -7.72 -1.21
CA ASN A 362 -8.50 -7.38 -2.61
C ASN A 362 -8.51 -8.66 -3.47
N ALA A 363 -9.56 -8.84 -4.27
CA ALA A 363 -9.70 -10.02 -5.13
C ALA A 363 -8.57 -10.12 -6.16
N GLU A 364 -8.09 -8.99 -6.68
CA GLU A 364 -6.96 -8.95 -7.62
C GLU A 364 -5.64 -9.37 -6.94
N PHE A 365 -5.45 -9.04 -5.66
CA PHE A 365 -4.30 -9.54 -4.89
C PHE A 365 -4.33 -11.07 -4.82
N ILE A 366 -5.48 -11.66 -4.46
CA ILE A 366 -5.62 -13.12 -4.37
C ILE A 366 -5.44 -13.78 -5.76
N ALA A 367 -5.97 -13.17 -6.83
CA ALA A 367 -5.77 -13.66 -8.18
C ALA A 367 -4.27 -13.64 -8.60
N ASN A 368 -3.56 -12.56 -8.27
CA ASN A 368 -2.13 -12.44 -8.58
C ASN A 368 -1.27 -13.48 -7.84
N LEU A 369 -1.68 -13.95 -6.65
CA LEU A 369 -0.99 -15.06 -5.97
C LEU A 369 -0.99 -16.36 -6.80
N ALA A 370 -1.97 -16.53 -7.70
CA ALA A 370 -2.07 -17.70 -8.58
C ALA A 370 -1.47 -17.47 -9.98
N LEU A 371 -0.97 -16.28 -10.27
CA LEU A 371 -0.47 -15.89 -11.59
C LEU A 371 1.01 -15.54 -11.61
N LYS A 372 1.54 -14.99 -10.52
CA LYS A 372 2.92 -14.53 -10.43
C LYS A 372 3.87 -15.66 -10.07
N ASP A 373 5.14 -15.52 -10.49
CA ASP A 373 6.17 -16.54 -10.32
C ASP A 373 6.89 -16.46 -8.98
N LEU A 374 7.18 -15.24 -8.51
CA LEU A 374 7.91 -14.99 -7.27
C LEU A 374 7.11 -14.08 -6.34
N LEU A 375 6.98 -14.48 -5.08
CA LEU A 375 6.49 -13.64 -4.00
C LEU A 375 7.68 -13.05 -3.24
N VAL A 376 7.68 -11.72 -3.03
CA VAL A 376 8.72 -11.03 -2.26
C VAL A 376 8.08 -10.28 -1.09
N TYR A 377 8.44 -10.64 0.13
CA TYR A 377 8.24 -9.81 1.31
C TYR A 377 9.39 -8.81 1.36
N SER A 378 9.11 -7.56 1.03
CA SER A 378 10.13 -6.52 0.88
C SER A 378 10.61 -6.02 2.24
N CYS A 379 11.74 -5.34 2.26
CA CYS A 379 12.22 -4.64 3.45
C CYS A 379 11.29 -3.47 3.82
N GLY A 380 11.27 -3.14 5.10
CA GLY A 380 10.42 -2.13 5.72
C GLY A 380 9.95 -2.61 7.09
N SER A 381 9.14 -1.81 7.78
CA SER A 381 8.59 -2.19 9.08
C SER A 381 7.77 -3.46 8.97
N LEU A 382 8.15 -4.47 9.75
CA LEU A 382 7.53 -5.80 9.67
C LEU A 382 6.05 -5.73 10.03
N TRP A 383 5.73 -5.14 11.19
CA TRP A 383 4.39 -5.18 11.76
C TRP A 383 3.43 -4.14 11.16
N THR A 384 3.95 -3.03 10.66
CA THR A 384 3.09 -1.96 10.11
C THR A 384 3.06 -1.91 8.60
N SER A 385 4.02 -2.54 7.89
CA SER A 385 4.03 -2.57 6.42
C SER A 385 3.71 -3.95 5.83
N ILE A 386 4.28 -5.03 6.38
CA ILE A 386 4.14 -6.38 5.81
C ILE A 386 2.96 -7.12 6.43
N MET A 387 2.87 -7.16 7.77
CA MET A 387 1.83 -7.92 8.48
C MET A 387 0.40 -7.50 8.13
N PRO A 388 0.06 -6.21 7.92
CA PRO A 388 -1.29 -5.84 7.49
C PRO A 388 -1.71 -6.52 6.19
N CYS A 389 -0.77 -6.76 5.26
CA CYS A 389 -1.06 -7.46 4.02
C CYS A 389 -1.27 -8.97 4.23
N LEU A 390 -0.79 -9.54 5.32
CA LEU A 390 -0.84 -10.98 5.62
C LEU A 390 -1.97 -11.35 6.58
N ALA A 391 -2.39 -10.42 7.44
CA ALA A 391 -3.42 -10.63 8.46
C ALA A 391 -4.86 -10.62 7.89
N LEU A 392 -5.05 -11.20 6.69
CA LEU A 392 -6.33 -11.21 5.99
C LEU A 392 -6.74 -12.64 5.62
N LYS A 393 -8.04 -12.90 5.68
CA LYS A 393 -8.60 -14.23 5.41
C LYS A 393 -8.32 -14.66 3.96
N GLY A 394 -7.80 -15.88 3.80
CA GLY A 394 -7.53 -16.47 2.47
C GLY A 394 -6.12 -16.23 1.94
N VAL A 395 -5.39 -15.22 2.44
CA VAL A 395 -4.01 -14.94 2.00
C VAL A 395 -3.09 -16.12 2.29
N ALA A 396 -3.15 -16.71 3.47
CA ALA A 396 -2.34 -17.88 3.82
C ALA A 396 -2.53 -19.04 2.84
N ALA A 397 -3.78 -19.39 2.54
CA ALA A 397 -4.10 -20.44 1.59
C ALA A 397 -3.66 -20.07 0.16
N GLY A 398 -3.85 -18.81 -0.24
CA GLY A 398 -3.40 -18.29 -1.54
C GLY A 398 -1.89 -18.42 -1.72
N ILE A 399 -1.10 -18.09 -0.71
CA ILE A 399 0.37 -18.24 -0.75
C ILE A 399 0.80 -19.70 -0.70
N ALA A 400 0.27 -20.46 0.27
CA ALA A 400 0.73 -21.83 0.52
C ALA A 400 0.37 -22.80 -0.61
N ARG A 401 -0.78 -22.57 -1.28
CA ARG A 401 -1.32 -23.45 -2.33
C ARG A 401 -1.20 -22.85 -3.73
N SER A 402 -0.46 -21.76 -3.89
CA SER A 402 -0.29 -21.16 -5.21
C SER A 402 0.31 -22.16 -6.19
N PRO A 403 -0.31 -22.32 -7.39
CA PRO A 403 0.23 -23.20 -8.42
C PRO A 403 1.44 -22.60 -9.18
N SER A 404 1.61 -21.29 -9.14
CA SER A 404 2.58 -20.55 -9.94
C SER A 404 3.82 -20.11 -9.14
N LEU A 405 3.67 -19.78 -7.84
CA LEU A 405 4.78 -19.28 -7.04
C LEU A 405 5.90 -20.31 -6.87
N LYS A 406 7.00 -20.10 -7.59
CA LYS A 406 8.20 -20.95 -7.55
C LYS A 406 9.06 -20.68 -6.32
N ALA A 407 9.17 -19.43 -5.91
CA ALA A 407 9.84 -19.06 -4.67
C ALA A 407 9.10 -17.94 -3.92
N LYS A 408 9.31 -17.91 -2.61
CA LYS A 408 8.73 -16.95 -1.67
C LYS A 408 9.88 -16.39 -0.84
N VAL A 409 10.27 -15.16 -1.14
CA VAL A 409 11.52 -14.56 -0.72
C VAL A 409 11.28 -13.51 0.37
N LEU A 410 11.96 -13.63 1.48
CA LEU A 410 12.00 -12.58 2.52
C LEU A 410 13.30 -11.78 2.36
N LEU A 411 13.19 -10.47 2.12
CA LEU A 411 14.30 -9.53 2.21
C LEU A 411 14.43 -9.08 3.67
N LEU A 412 15.47 -9.53 4.36
CA LEU A 412 15.66 -9.23 5.77
C LEU A 412 16.11 -7.78 5.97
N ASN A 413 15.48 -7.07 6.89
CA ASN A 413 15.94 -5.75 7.31
C ASN A 413 17.40 -5.82 7.81
N THR A 414 18.19 -4.80 7.52
CA THR A 414 19.61 -4.77 7.93
C THR A 414 19.80 -4.39 9.40
N GLU A 415 18.81 -3.75 9.98
CA GLU A 415 18.75 -3.34 11.38
C GLU A 415 17.32 -3.52 11.89
N ASN A 416 17.17 -3.78 13.18
CA ASN A 416 15.88 -3.80 13.83
C ASN A 416 15.35 -2.38 14.03
N ASP A 417 14.04 -2.23 14.02
CA ASP A 417 13.34 -1.01 14.38
C ASP A 417 12.62 -1.18 15.74
N ARG A 418 11.84 -0.16 16.15
CA ARG A 418 11.06 -0.21 17.39
C ARG A 418 10.17 -1.46 17.49
N GLU A 419 9.61 -1.91 16.36
CA GLU A 419 8.64 -3.02 16.29
C GLU A 419 9.31 -4.39 16.42
N THR A 420 10.60 -4.45 16.10
CA THR A 420 11.39 -5.68 15.99
C THR A 420 12.64 -5.66 16.86
N ASP A 421 12.67 -4.83 17.90
CA ASP A 421 13.80 -4.79 18.82
C ASP A 421 14.15 -6.18 19.35
N GLY A 422 15.42 -6.53 19.29
CA GLY A 422 15.92 -7.85 19.70
C GLY A 422 15.55 -9.03 18.79
N TYR A 423 14.87 -8.82 17.65
CA TYR A 423 14.54 -9.91 16.73
C TYR A 423 15.78 -10.45 16.04
N THR A 424 15.82 -11.78 15.92
CA THR A 424 16.69 -12.51 14.99
C THR A 424 15.99 -12.75 13.67
N ALA A 425 16.72 -13.13 12.62
CA ALA A 425 16.13 -13.49 11.33
C ALA A 425 15.09 -14.61 11.45
N ALA A 426 15.31 -15.56 12.38
CA ALA A 426 14.34 -16.62 12.67
C ALA A 426 13.04 -16.07 13.30
N ASP A 427 13.10 -14.98 14.06
CA ASP A 427 11.90 -14.36 14.65
C ASP A 427 11.07 -13.63 13.58
N TYR A 428 11.69 -12.97 12.61
CA TYR A 428 10.99 -12.45 11.43
C TYR A 428 10.23 -13.55 10.69
N ILE A 429 10.90 -14.67 10.39
CA ILE A 429 10.30 -15.82 9.70
C ILE A 429 9.14 -16.41 10.51
N ARG A 430 9.32 -16.58 11.82
CA ARG A 430 8.28 -17.12 12.71
C ARG A 430 7.10 -16.17 12.85
N ALA A 431 7.34 -14.85 12.92
CA ALA A 431 6.29 -13.85 13.01
C ALA A 431 5.40 -13.86 11.76
N ILE A 432 5.98 -13.90 10.55
CA ILE A 432 5.24 -14.02 9.29
C ILE A 432 4.44 -15.33 9.27
N SER A 433 5.08 -16.45 9.54
CA SER A 433 4.43 -17.78 9.52
C SER A 433 3.31 -17.88 10.55
N ARG A 434 3.50 -17.34 11.76
CA ARG A 434 2.48 -17.30 12.80
C ARG A 434 1.28 -16.46 12.36
N THR A 435 1.50 -15.25 11.85
CA THR A 435 0.43 -14.37 11.38
C THR A 435 -0.40 -15.04 10.29
N LEU A 436 0.24 -15.66 9.31
CA LEU A 436 -0.46 -16.38 8.25
C LEU A 436 -1.25 -17.60 8.76
N ASN A 437 -0.73 -18.31 9.74
CA ASN A 437 -1.41 -19.49 10.30
C ASN A 437 -2.50 -19.16 11.32
N THR A 438 -2.45 -18.00 12.00
CA THR A 438 -3.38 -17.67 13.09
C THR A 438 -4.52 -16.78 12.67
N SER A 439 -4.43 -16.13 11.53
CA SER A 439 -5.30 -15.02 11.17
C SER A 439 -6.79 -15.33 11.10
N HIS A 440 -7.26 -16.59 11.22
CA HIS A 440 -8.67 -16.88 10.94
C HIS A 440 -9.31 -18.05 11.66
N SER A 441 -8.81 -18.48 12.79
CA SER A 441 -9.58 -19.37 13.65
C SER A 441 -10.65 -18.56 14.40
N SER A 442 -11.72 -18.16 13.71
CA SER A 442 -12.86 -17.60 14.40
C SER A 442 -13.59 -18.74 15.13
N TYR A 443 -13.42 -18.85 16.43
CA TYR A 443 -14.18 -19.72 17.31
C TYR A 443 -15.70 -19.37 17.36
N ALA A 444 -16.13 -18.30 16.69
CA ALA A 444 -17.47 -17.76 16.82
C ALA A 444 -18.57 -18.53 16.09
N TYR A 445 -18.23 -19.40 15.15
CA TYR A 445 -19.23 -20.19 14.41
C TYR A 445 -18.86 -21.66 14.43
N GLY A 446 -19.19 -22.34 15.47
CA GLY A 446 -19.15 -23.76 15.80
C GLY A 446 -19.19 -24.88 14.74
N LEU A 447 -18.79 -24.61 13.55
CA LEU A 447 -18.55 -25.60 12.51
C LEU A 447 -17.05 -25.78 12.42
N GLY A 448 -16.54 -26.86 13.06
CA GLY A 448 -15.15 -27.24 13.14
C GLY A 448 -14.42 -27.20 11.79
N GLY A 449 -13.99 -26.02 11.38
CA GLY A 449 -12.99 -25.84 10.34
C GLY A 449 -11.66 -26.25 10.92
N ALA A 450 -11.15 -27.43 10.55
CA ALA A 450 -9.78 -27.78 10.84
C ALA A 450 -8.88 -26.69 10.24
N SER A 451 -8.29 -25.85 11.10
CA SER A 451 -7.29 -24.86 10.67
C SER A 451 -6.09 -25.64 10.15
N THR A 452 -5.88 -25.62 8.83
CA THR A 452 -4.71 -26.24 8.24
C THR A 452 -3.50 -25.41 8.63
N LEU A 453 -2.66 -25.94 9.49
CA LEU A 453 -1.36 -25.33 9.79
C LEU A 453 -0.39 -25.67 8.65
N TYR A 454 0.11 -24.63 8.00
CA TYR A 454 1.11 -24.76 6.96
C TYR A 454 2.53 -24.69 7.57
N PRO A 455 3.49 -25.47 7.06
CA PRO A 455 4.87 -25.34 7.46
C PRO A 455 5.46 -23.98 7.04
N VAL A 456 6.52 -23.53 7.69
CA VAL A 456 7.21 -22.27 7.39
C VAL A 456 7.58 -22.18 5.91
N SER A 457 8.10 -23.27 5.34
CA SER A 457 8.50 -23.35 3.93
C SER A 457 7.35 -23.18 2.93
N ALA A 458 6.10 -23.32 3.35
CA ALA A 458 4.95 -23.01 2.51
C ALA A 458 4.79 -21.49 2.30
N PHE A 459 5.35 -20.67 3.18
CA PHE A 459 5.25 -19.21 3.17
C PHE A 459 6.56 -18.52 2.79
N ILE A 460 7.71 -19.09 3.18
CA ILE A 460 9.03 -18.52 2.91
C ILE A 460 9.95 -19.66 2.48
N THR A 461 10.49 -19.56 1.27
CA THR A 461 11.45 -20.55 0.73
C THR A 461 12.89 -20.07 0.82
N ASP A 462 13.09 -18.74 0.72
CA ASP A 462 14.40 -18.12 0.68
C ASP A 462 14.44 -16.89 1.59
N LEU A 463 15.52 -16.74 2.35
CA LEU A 463 15.87 -15.55 3.09
C LEU A 463 17.05 -14.88 2.41
N VAL A 464 16.88 -13.64 1.95
CA VAL A 464 17.98 -12.83 1.40
C VAL A 464 18.40 -11.80 2.44
N TYR A 465 19.68 -11.73 2.74
CA TYR A 465 20.24 -10.79 3.71
C TYR A 465 21.58 -10.23 3.27
N LEU A 466 21.89 -9.02 3.70
CA LEU A 466 23.14 -8.35 3.40
C LEU A 466 24.26 -8.87 4.33
N LYS A 467 25.44 -9.06 3.79
CA LYS A 467 26.65 -9.33 4.56
C LYS A 467 26.91 -8.18 5.54
N GLY A 468 27.09 -8.50 6.81
CA GLY A 468 27.29 -7.51 7.86
C GLY A 468 25.99 -6.88 8.39
N THR A 469 24.84 -7.44 8.10
CA THR A 469 23.56 -7.07 8.75
C THR A 469 23.68 -7.11 10.27
N GLN A 470 23.02 -6.17 10.96
CA GLN A 470 22.97 -6.14 12.43
C GLN A 470 21.98 -7.16 13.00
N VAL A 471 20.99 -7.57 12.19
CA VAL A 471 20.04 -8.62 12.57
C VAL A 471 20.75 -9.96 12.57
N GLN A 472 20.73 -10.66 13.70
CA GLN A 472 21.42 -11.95 13.85
C GLN A 472 20.81 -13.00 12.92
N VAL A 473 21.66 -13.66 12.10
CA VAL A 473 21.29 -14.73 11.17
C VAL A 473 21.94 -16.05 11.60
N ASP A 474 21.14 -16.96 12.17
CA ASP A 474 21.56 -18.33 12.43
C ASP A 474 21.14 -19.22 11.25
N VAL A 475 22.06 -19.46 10.31
CA VAL A 475 21.83 -20.24 9.10
C VAL A 475 21.35 -21.66 9.41
N LYS A 476 21.88 -22.31 10.47
CA LYS A 476 21.48 -23.67 10.84
C LYS A 476 20.03 -23.70 11.32
N GLN A 477 19.66 -22.76 12.19
CA GLN A 477 18.30 -22.64 12.68
C GLN A 477 17.31 -22.37 11.55
N ILE A 478 17.64 -21.42 10.63
CA ILE A 478 16.77 -21.05 9.51
C ILE A 478 16.63 -22.21 8.52
N THR A 479 17.72 -22.92 8.21
CA THR A 479 17.67 -24.11 7.35
C THR A 479 16.81 -25.22 7.97
N SER A 480 16.82 -25.38 9.29
CA SER A 480 15.96 -26.34 9.98
C SER A 480 14.45 -26.00 9.87
N LEU A 481 14.09 -24.73 9.62
CA LEU A 481 12.73 -24.30 9.29
C LEU A 481 12.34 -24.56 7.83
N GLY A 482 13.24 -25.08 7.01
CA GLY A 482 13.04 -25.35 5.59
C GLY A 482 13.24 -24.12 4.70
N VAL A 483 13.99 -23.10 5.16
CA VAL A 483 14.26 -21.86 4.44
C VAL A 483 15.73 -21.81 4.01
N ARG A 484 16.00 -21.50 2.74
CA ARG A 484 17.34 -21.33 2.19
C ARG A 484 17.88 -19.95 2.52
N CYS A 485 19.11 -19.85 3.00
CA CYS A 485 19.78 -18.60 3.29
C CYS A 485 20.60 -18.12 2.10
N ARG A 486 20.44 -16.86 1.72
CA ARG A 486 21.11 -16.20 0.59
C ARG A 486 21.81 -14.95 1.08
N GLU A 487 23.08 -15.08 1.43
CA GLU A 487 23.92 -13.90 1.72
C GLU A 487 24.30 -13.20 0.42
N ILE A 488 24.15 -11.87 0.41
CA ILE A 488 24.55 -11.04 -0.72
C ILE A 488 25.50 -9.93 -0.27
N GLU A 489 26.44 -9.58 -1.14
CA GLU A 489 27.29 -8.41 -0.97
C GLU A 489 26.48 -7.13 -1.28
N GLY A 490 26.74 -6.06 -0.55
CA GLY A 490 26.08 -4.76 -0.77
C GLY A 490 26.58 -3.70 0.21
N GLY A 491 26.00 -2.52 0.12
CA GLY A 491 26.21 -1.42 1.07
C GLY A 491 25.48 -1.66 2.40
N PRO A 492 25.34 -0.64 3.25
CA PRO A 492 24.65 -0.77 4.54
C PRO A 492 23.14 -1.02 4.38
N ARG A 493 22.61 -0.87 3.17
CA ARG A 493 21.19 -1.13 2.80
C ARG A 493 21.12 -1.81 1.45
N PHE A 494 20.02 -2.52 1.23
CA PHE A 494 19.73 -3.09 -0.07
C PHE A 494 19.70 -2.01 -1.16
N ASP A 495 20.30 -2.30 -2.28
CA ASP A 495 20.18 -1.59 -3.54
C ASP A 495 19.49 -2.47 -4.60
N ALA A 496 19.02 -1.84 -5.68
CA ALA A 496 18.27 -2.53 -6.69
C ALA A 496 19.11 -3.58 -7.46
N ASP A 497 20.39 -3.31 -7.68
CA ASP A 497 21.27 -4.20 -8.46
C ASP A 497 21.57 -5.49 -7.69
N SER A 498 21.90 -5.37 -6.40
CA SER A 498 22.17 -6.53 -5.53
C SER A 498 20.92 -7.40 -5.36
N VAL A 499 19.75 -6.78 -5.18
CA VAL A 499 18.48 -7.52 -5.10
C VAL A 499 18.13 -8.18 -6.43
N ALA A 500 18.28 -7.49 -7.57
CA ALA A 500 18.03 -8.07 -8.88
C ALA A 500 18.92 -9.31 -9.12
N LEU A 501 20.20 -9.23 -8.73
CA LEU A 501 21.12 -10.37 -8.84
C LEU A 501 20.69 -11.54 -7.96
N ALA A 502 20.24 -11.26 -6.72
CA ALA A 502 19.71 -12.30 -5.83
C ALA A 502 18.48 -12.99 -6.41
N MET A 503 17.53 -12.21 -6.97
CA MET A 503 16.32 -12.76 -7.59
C MET A 503 16.66 -13.64 -8.80
N ARG A 504 17.63 -13.25 -9.63
CA ARG A 504 18.10 -14.07 -10.76
C ARG A 504 18.66 -15.42 -10.30
N ARG A 505 19.48 -15.43 -9.24
CA ARG A 505 20.04 -16.65 -8.68
C ARG A 505 18.96 -17.56 -8.12
N ILE A 506 17.98 -16.98 -7.40
CA ILE A 506 16.85 -17.75 -6.87
C ILE A 506 16.03 -18.33 -8.02
N TRP A 507 15.76 -17.54 -9.06
CA TRP A 507 15.00 -18.00 -10.23
C TRP A 507 15.71 -19.18 -10.93
N ALA A 508 17.00 -19.05 -11.18
CA ALA A 508 17.80 -20.12 -11.79
C ALA A 508 17.85 -21.42 -10.97
N ASP A 509 17.68 -21.34 -9.65
CA ASP A 509 17.68 -22.51 -8.78
C ASP A 509 16.31 -23.23 -8.71
N VAL A 510 15.24 -22.62 -9.20
CA VAL A 510 13.88 -23.16 -9.12
C VAL A 510 13.24 -23.47 -10.49
N THR A 511 13.93 -23.09 -11.57
CA THR A 511 13.61 -23.43 -12.97
C THR A 511 14.56 -24.45 -13.52
#